data_18b015d3a42da669bc2e2648002befc5
#
_entry.id   18b015d3a42da669bc2e2648002befc5
#
_cell.length_a   1.000
_cell.length_b   1.000
_cell.length_c   1.000
_cell.angle_alpha   90.00
_cell.angle_beta   90.00
_cell.angle_gamma   90.00
#
_symmetry.space_group_name_H-M   'P 1'
#
loop_
_entity.id
_entity.type
_entity.pdbx_description
1 polymer ?
#
loop_
_entity_poly.entity_id
_entity_poly.type
_entity_poly.pdbx_seq_one_letter_code
_entity_poly.pdbx_strand_id
1 'polypeptide(L)'
;MKKILLFIIAFSITSITYGQSFFGGLIIGGNTSQIGGDNRGGYHKLGLTGGAFAGLNITDDLDVQMELKYIQKGSLSNDVENNPLYDPFLIKLDYVDLPIVLGYNLNKININDSNLKWLKLEFGISFDFLISAYQEINGESRRNIESWNKMVVNTVIGARFNVVKNIEIGLRFIDAMSSICKTTKDPFNDGNVKYVRRVFGDYGMFNDVLQLAIFWKI
;
A
#
# COMPACT_ATOMS: atom_id res chain seq x y z
N MET A 1 23.89 -29.21 19.11
CA MET A 1 22.57 -28.66 19.44
C MET A 1 22.03 -27.76 18.33
N LYS A 2 22.73 -26.69 17.85
CA LYS A 2 22.24 -25.78 16.78
C LYS A 2 21.85 -26.49 15.47
N LYS A 3 22.60 -27.52 15.04
CA LYS A 3 22.30 -28.28 13.80
C LYS A 3 21.04 -29.15 13.94
N ILE A 4 20.75 -29.67 15.12
CA ILE A 4 19.55 -30.49 15.42
C ILE A 4 18.33 -29.58 15.44
N LEU A 5 18.43 -28.35 15.99
CA LEU A 5 17.36 -27.39 16.00
C LEU A 5 17.01 -26.93 14.57
N LEU A 6 18.00 -26.68 13.73
CA LEU A 6 17.81 -26.37 12.31
C LEU A 6 17.14 -27.52 11.54
N PHE A 7 17.49 -28.77 11.85
CA PHE A 7 16.88 -29.93 11.22
C PHE A 7 15.43 -30.14 11.65
N ILE A 8 15.11 -29.88 12.94
CA ILE A 8 13.72 -29.93 13.46
C ILE A 8 12.88 -28.83 12.82
N ILE A 9 13.41 -27.62 12.68
CA ILE A 9 12.72 -26.49 12.01
C ILE A 9 12.48 -26.82 10.52
N ALA A 10 13.48 -27.32 9.81
CA ALA A 10 13.35 -27.72 8.41
C ALA A 10 12.34 -28.86 8.22
N PHE A 11 12.34 -29.87 9.13
CA PHE A 11 11.39 -30.98 9.09
C PHE A 11 9.96 -30.56 9.43
N SER A 12 9.78 -29.58 10.34
CA SER A 12 8.46 -29.04 10.67
C SER A 12 7.82 -28.28 9.48
N ILE A 13 8.63 -27.68 8.61
CA ILE A 13 8.16 -26.97 7.41
C ILE A 13 7.62 -27.93 6.34
N THR A 14 8.18 -29.15 6.25
CA THR A 14 7.74 -30.16 5.26
C THR A 14 6.41 -30.83 5.61
N SER A 15 5.94 -30.73 6.83
CA SER A 15 4.69 -31.36 7.28
C SER A 15 3.41 -30.58 6.93
N ILE A 16 3.54 -29.36 6.38
CA ILE A 16 2.41 -28.45 6.10
C ILE A 16 1.83 -28.66 4.68
N THR A 17 2.33 -29.60 3.89
CA THR A 17 2.01 -29.73 2.45
C THR A 17 0.72 -30.47 2.11
N TYR A 18 -0.12 -30.83 3.07
CA TYR A 18 -1.38 -31.51 2.78
C TYR A 18 -2.53 -30.51 2.60
N GLY A 19 -2.99 -30.37 1.37
CA GLY A 19 -4.26 -29.70 1.05
C GLY A 19 -4.22 -28.20 0.80
N GLN A 20 -3.03 -27.58 0.68
CA GLN A 20 -2.95 -26.16 0.39
C GLN A 20 -3.27 -25.87 -1.09
N SER A 21 -4.32 -25.10 -1.31
CA SER A 21 -4.70 -24.63 -2.64
C SER A 21 -4.01 -23.31 -2.93
N PHE A 22 -3.12 -23.30 -3.94
CA PHE A 22 -2.51 -22.08 -4.45
C PHE A 22 -3.48 -21.36 -5.40
N PHE A 23 -3.42 -20.05 -5.37
CA PHE A 23 -4.12 -19.20 -6.32
C PHE A 23 -3.21 -18.04 -6.75
N GLY A 24 -3.53 -17.45 -7.89
CA GLY A 24 -2.76 -16.31 -8.38
C GLY A 24 -3.57 -15.54 -9.41
N GLY A 25 -3.00 -14.39 -9.82
CA GLY A 25 -3.68 -13.56 -10.78
C GLY A 25 -3.04 -12.20 -10.99
N LEU A 26 -3.81 -11.31 -11.60
CA LEU A 26 -3.41 -9.96 -11.95
C LEU A 26 -4.20 -8.93 -11.16
N ILE A 27 -3.57 -7.79 -10.94
CA ILE A 27 -4.14 -6.62 -10.25
C ILE A 27 -4.06 -5.43 -11.20
N ILE A 28 -5.15 -4.69 -11.34
CA ILE A 28 -5.17 -3.40 -12.01
C ILE A 28 -6.12 -2.46 -11.28
N GLY A 29 -5.73 -1.21 -11.14
CA GLY A 29 -6.57 -0.23 -10.45
C GLY A 29 -6.02 1.16 -10.44
N GLY A 30 -6.70 1.99 -9.66
CA GLY A 30 -6.29 3.36 -9.37
C GLY A 30 -6.24 3.59 -7.86
N ASN A 31 -5.60 4.66 -7.51
CA ASN A 31 -5.58 5.12 -6.13
C ASN A 31 -5.64 6.64 -6.07
N THR A 32 -5.98 7.13 -4.90
CA THR A 32 -5.79 8.54 -4.55
C THR A 32 -4.93 8.61 -3.30
N SER A 33 -4.05 9.60 -3.24
CA SER A 33 -3.05 9.71 -2.18
C SER A 33 -2.87 11.13 -1.69
N GLN A 34 -2.37 11.22 -0.47
CA GLN A 34 -1.89 12.46 0.16
C GLN A 34 -0.56 12.20 0.88
N ILE A 35 0.16 13.26 1.19
CA ILE A 35 1.35 13.22 2.04
C ILE A 35 1.03 13.96 3.34
N GLY A 36 1.01 13.23 4.46
CA GLY A 36 0.93 13.83 5.78
C GLY A 36 2.26 14.48 6.14
N GLY A 37 2.22 15.77 6.53
CA GLY A 37 3.41 16.56 6.88
C GLY A 37 3.87 17.55 5.81
N ASP A 38 3.23 17.58 4.65
CA ASP A 38 3.48 18.58 3.61
C ASP A 38 2.70 19.91 3.83
N ASN A 39 1.98 20.01 4.94
CA ASN A 39 1.12 21.14 5.33
C ASN A 39 -0.06 21.40 4.35
N ARG A 40 -0.37 20.45 3.47
CA ARG A 40 -1.37 20.56 2.41
C ARG A 40 -2.20 19.28 2.40
N GLY A 41 -3.40 19.34 2.96
CA GLY A 41 -4.25 18.16 3.12
C GLY A 41 -5.04 17.80 1.87
N GLY A 42 -5.43 16.54 1.75
CA GLY A 42 -6.40 16.05 0.78
C GLY A 42 -5.88 14.96 -0.17
N TYR A 43 -6.76 14.01 -0.49
CA TYR A 43 -6.49 12.90 -1.41
C TYR A 43 -6.65 13.31 -2.88
N HIS A 44 -5.97 14.38 -3.30
CA HIS A 44 -6.14 14.97 -4.64
C HIS A 44 -5.23 14.34 -5.70
N LYS A 45 -4.17 13.63 -5.29
CA LYS A 45 -3.23 13.00 -6.22
C LYS A 45 -3.75 11.65 -6.67
N LEU A 46 -4.25 11.59 -7.90
CA LEU A 46 -4.61 10.34 -8.56
C LEU A 46 -3.36 9.57 -9.00
N GLY A 47 -3.39 8.26 -8.88
CA GLY A 47 -2.33 7.36 -9.27
C GLY A 47 -2.85 6.06 -9.87
N LEU A 48 -1.97 5.35 -10.56
CA LEU A 48 -2.24 4.03 -11.12
C LEU A 48 -1.58 2.95 -10.26
N THR A 49 -2.18 1.77 -10.27
CA THR A 49 -1.61 0.56 -9.68
C THR A 49 -1.84 -0.62 -10.59
N GLY A 50 -0.87 -1.54 -10.65
CA GLY A 50 -1.00 -2.75 -11.43
C GLY A 50 0.13 -3.73 -11.18
N GLY A 51 -0.17 -5.02 -11.25
CA GLY A 51 0.80 -6.07 -10.98
C GLY A 51 0.19 -7.46 -10.95
N ALA A 52 0.85 -8.34 -10.23
CA ALA A 52 0.44 -9.73 -10.06
C ALA A 52 0.43 -10.12 -8.58
N PHE A 53 -0.30 -11.16 -8.27
CA PHE A 53 -0.33 -11.75 -6.94
C PHE A 53 -0.29 -13.28 -6.99
N ALA A 54 0.23 -13.86 -5.93
CA ALA A 54 0.13 -15.29 -5.64
C ALA A 54 -0.25 -15.46 -4.18
N GLY A 55 -1.06 -16.46 -3.89
CA GLY A 55 -1.55 -16.70 -2.54
C GLY A 55 -1.75 -18.17 -2.27
N LEU A 56 -1.99 -18.44 -1.00
CA LEU A 56 -2.14 -19.74 -0.44
C LEU A 56 -3.32 -19.75 0.53
N ASN A 57 -4.27 -20.66 0.35
CA ASN A 57 -5.33 -20.86 1.31
C ASN A 57 -4.77 -21.65 2.50
N ILE A 58 -4.76 -21.05 3.69
CA ILE A 58 -4.33 -21.67 4.95
C ILE A 58 -5.47 -22.54 5.50
N THR A 59 -6.70 -21.99 5.41
CA THR A 59 -7.94 -22.68 5.74
C THR A 59 -9.02 -22.32 4.71
N ASP A 60 -10.24 -22.85 4.85
CA ASP A 60 -11.37 -22.47 3.99
C ASP A 60 -11.72 -20.97 4.07
N ASP A 61 -11.41 -20.31 5.18
CA ASP A 61 -11.76 -18.93 5.44
C ASP A 61 -10.55 -17.99 5.47
N LEU A 62 -9.33 -18.52 5.63
CA LEU A 62 -8.10 -17.72 5.79
C LEU A 62 -7.13 -18.00 4.65
N ASP A 63 -6.67 -16.95 4.01
CA ASP A 63 -5.59 -16.99 3.01
C ASP A 63 -4.46 -16.01 3.33
N VAL A 64 -3.29 -16.27 2.78
CA VAL A 64 -2.17 -15.34 2.71
C VAL A 64 -1.83 -15.08 1.26
N GLN A 65 -1.61 -13.83 0.93
CA GLN A 65 -1.29 -13.38 -0.42
C GLN A 65 -0.07 -12.49 -0.41
N MET A 66 0.81 -12.70 -1.37
CA MET A 66 1.93 -11.83 -1.69
C MET A 66 1.69 -11.21 -3.05
N GLU A 67 2.00 -9.92 -3.17
CA GLU A 67 1.82 -9.16 -4.40
C GLU A 67 3.15 -8.55 -4.85
N LEU A 68 3.29 -8.38 -6.14
CA LEU A 68 4.32 -7.57 -6.76
C LEU A 68 3.62 -6.60 -7.70
N LYS A 69 3.61 -5.33 -7.36
CA LYS A 69 2.87 -4.32 -8.13
C LYS A 69 3.61 -3.00 -8.25
N TYR A 70 3.36 -2.30 -9.32
CA TYR A 70 3.64 -0.88 -9.47
C TYR A 70 2.56 -0.07 -8.80
N ILE A 71 2.92 1.00 -8.10
CA ILE A 71 1.98 1.95 -7.51
C ILE A 71 2.52 3.38 -7.59
N GLN A 72 1.66 4.32 -7.98
CA GLN A 72 1.95 5.75 -7.96
C GLN A 72 1.31 6.40 -6.74
N LYS A 73 2.11 7.10 -5.95
CA LYS A 73 1.69 7.84 -4.76
C LYS A 73 2.14 9.30 -4.84
N GLY A 74 1.77 10.10 -3.87
CA GLY A 74 2.25 11.48 -3.77
C GLY A 74 1.22 12.44 -3.23
N SER A 75 1.36 13.71 -3.59
CA SER A 75 0.47 14.80 -3.18
C SER A 75 0.31 15.80 -4.33
N LEU A 76 -0.87 16.41 -4.41
CA LEU A 76 -1.21 17.44 -5.38
C LEU A 76 -1.98 18.55 -4.66
N SER A 77 -1.57 19.79 -4.85
CA SER A 77 -2.33 20.96 -4.42
C SER A 77 -2.47 21.94 -5.57
N ASN A 78 -3.73 22.30 -5.87
CA ASN A 78 -4.09 23.30 -6.86
C ASN A 78 -4.83 24.49 -6.22
N ASP A 79 -4.75 24.67 -4.90
CA ASP A 79 -5.56 25.61 -4.13
C ASP A 79 -5.18 27.09 -4.31
N VAL A 80 -4.64 27.45 -5.48
CA VAL A 80 -4.29 28.84 -5.83
C VAL A 80 -5.52 29.75 -5.85
N GLU A 81 -6.70 29.20 -6.18
CA GLU A 81 -7.96 29.98 -6.25
C GLU A 81 -8.47 30.42 -4.87
N ASN A 82 -8.26 29.58 -3.84
CA ASN A 82 -8.76 29.84 -2.48
C ASN A 82 -7.73 30.49 -1.56
N ASN A 83 -6.45 30.37 -1.87
CA ASN A 83 -5.38 30.99 -1.09
C ASN A 83 -4.17 31.35 -1.97
N PRO A 84 -4.05 32.62 -2.41
CA PRO A 84 -2.95 33.09 -3.26
C PRO A 84 -1.56 32.96 -2.65
N LEU A 85 -1.46 32.62 -1.37
CA LEU A 85 -0.19 32.39 -0.66
C LEU A 85 0.34 30.96 -0.82
N TYR A 86 -0.44 30.06 -1.44
CA TYR A 86 -0.01 28.68 -1.69
C TYR A 86 0.34 28.49 -3.15
N ASP A 87 1.56 28.14 -3.38
CA ASP A 87 2.06 27.76 -4.69
C ASP A 87 1.49 26.41 -5.15
N PRO A 88 1.09 26.25 -6.43
CA PRO A 88 0.69 24.96 -6.96
C PRO A 88 1.87 23.99 -6.88
N PHE A 89 1.62 22.77 -6.40
CA PHE A 89 2.66 21.77 -6.37
C PHE A 89 2.14 20.37 -6.69
N LEU A 90 3.01 19.57 -7.27
CA LEU A 90 2.81 18.17 -7.55
C LEU A 90 4.02 17.37 -7.06
N ILE A 91 3.75 16.38 -6.24
CA ILE A 91 4.71 15.33 -5.92
C ILE A 91 4.19 14.02 -6.50
N LYS A 92 5.03 13.36 -7.29
CA LYS A 92 4.77 12.04 -7.84
C LYS A 92 5.89 11.10 -7.44
N LEU A 93 5.54 10.07 -6.70
CA LEU A 93 6.45 9.03 -6.24
C LEU A 93 5.97 7.71 -6.83
N ASP A 94 6.83 7.06 -7.62
CA ASP A 94 6.53 5.78 -8.23
C ASP A 94 7.30 4.70 -7.48
N TYR A 95 6.60 3.63 -7.10
CA TYR A 95 7.16 2.52 -6.32
C TYR A 95 6.89 1.16 -6.97
N VAL A 96 7.82 0.24 -6.72
CA VAL A 96 7.53 -1.19 -6.72
C VAL A 96 7.11 -1.56 -5.31
N ASP A 97 5.91 -2.07 -5.15
CA ASP A 97 5.28 -2.41 -3.87
C ASP A 97 5.15 -3.93 -3.73
N LEU A 98 5.57 -4.44 -2.56
CA LEU A 98 5.52 -5.84 -2.17
C LEU A 98 4.63 -6.02 -0.93
N PRO A 99 3.31 -6.09 -1.06
CA PRO A 99 2.41 -6.41 0.03
C PRO A 99 2.43 -7.88 0.40
N ILE A 100 2.36 -8.15 1.71
CA ILE A 100 2.02 -9.45 2.29
C ILE A 100 0.72 -9.24 3.07
N VAL A 101 -0.35 -9.86 2.61
CA VAL A 101 -1.72 -9.62 3.07
C VAL A 101 -2.35 -10.91 3.55
N LEU A 102 -2.93 -10.89 4.74
CA LEU A 102 -3.84 -11.92 5.24
C LEU A 102 -5.26 -11.55 4.82
N GLY A 103 -5.97 -12.49 4.21
CA GLY A 103 -7.37 -12.39 3.82
C GLY A 103 -8.25 -13.30 4.66
N TYR A 104 -9.33 -12.76 5.21
CA TYR A 104 -10.32 -13.52 5.94
C TYR A 104 -11.67 -13.42 5.25
N ASN A 105 -12.17 -14.56 4.74
CA ASN A 105 -13.47 -14.67 4.08
C ASN A 105 -14.58 -14.79 5.12
N LEU A 106 -15.62 -13.98 5.00
CA LEU A 106 -16.75 -13.96 5.94
C LEU A 106 -17.81 -15.05 5.64
N ASN A 107 -17.37 -16.21 5.17
CA ASN A 107 -18.24 -17.30 4.72
C ASN A 107 -19.20 -17.84 5.78
N LYS A 108 -18.80 -17.78 7.06
CA LYS A 108 -19.55 -18.34 8.19
C LYS A 108 -20.39 -17.30 8.92
N ILE A 109 -20.28 -16.05 8.54
CA ILE A 109 -21.01 -14.96 9.21
C ILE A 109 -22.32 -14.69 8.46
N ASN A 110 -23.43 -14.91 9.15
CA ASN A 110 -24.76 -14.57 8.67
C ASN A 110 -25.28 -13.34 9.43
N ILE A 111 -25.61 -12.29 8.70
CA ILE A 111 -26.25 -11.10 9.24
C ILE A 111 -27.65 -10.99 8.60
N ASN A 112 -28.72 -11.03 9.40
CA ASN A 112 -30.10 -10.95 8.95
C ASN A 112 -30.41 -11.92 7.80
N ASP A 113 -30.07 -13.22 7.98
CA ASP A 113 -30.25 -14.28 6.98
C ASP A 113 -29.47 -14.09 5.67
N SER A 114 -28.63 -13.08 5.58
CA SER A 114 -27.73 -12.86 4.44
C SER A 114 -26.34 -13.41 4.73
N ASN A 115 -25.88 -14.30 3.87
CA ASN A 115 -24.53 -14.86 3.95
C ASN A 115 -23.52 -13.90 3.30
N LEU A 116 -22.48 -13.52 4.05
CA LEU A 116 -21.43 -12.58 3.58
C LEU A 116 -20.31 -13.26 2.77
N LYS A 117 -20.60 -14.35 2.07
CA LYS A 117 -19.61 -15.07 1.22
C LYS A 117 -18.92 -14.20 0.15
N TRP A 118 -19.53 -13.07 -0.17
CA TRP A 118 -19.01 -12.14 -1.17
C TRP A 118 -17.96 -11.18 -0.60
N LEU A 119 -17.73 -11.17 0.72
CA LEU A 119 -16.86 -10.21 1.41
C LEU A 119 -15.66 -10.92 2.04
N LYS A 120 -14.46 -10.41 1.73
CA LYS A 120 -13.18 -10.76 2.34
C LYS A 120 -12.60 -9.51 3.01
N LEU A 121 -12.17 -9.62 4.25
CA LEU A 121 -11.39 -8.58 4.94
C LEU A 121 -9.91 -8.84 4.74
N GLU A 122 -9.13 -7.77 4.62
CA GLU A 122 -7.70 -7.82 4.39
C GLU A 122 -6.95 -7.00 5.43
N PHE A 123 -5.85 -7.59 5.92
CA PHE A 123 -4.88 -6.92 6.77
C PHE A 123 -3.47 -7.36 6.40
N GLY A 124 -2.53 -6.42 6.34
CA GLY A 124 -1.16 -6.77 5.96
C GLY A 124 -0.17 -5.63 6.13
N ILE A 125 1.03 -5.92 5.67
CA ILE A 125 2.13 -4.96 5.56
C ILE A 125 2.61 -4.92 4.12
N SER A 126 3.15 -3.79 3.68
CA SER A 126 3.79 -3.70 2.38
C SER A 126 5.13 -2.96 2.46
N PHE A 127 5.98 -3.27 1.49
CA PHE A 127 7.31 -2.70 1.34
C PHE A 127 7.38 -2.00 -0.02
N ASP A 128 7.39 -0.67 0.02
CA ASP A 128 7.54 0.17 -1.17
C ASP A 128 9.01 0.41 -1.47
N PHE A 129 9.44 0.13 -2.69
CA PHE A 129 10.78 0.46 -3.19
C PHE A 129 10.67 1.59 -4.21
N LEU A 130 11.23 2.75 -3.88
CA LEU A 130 11.16 3.95 -4.73
C LEU A 130 11.95 3.76 -6.02
N ILE A 131 11.30 3.94 -7.15
CA ILE A 131 11.90 3.87 -8.49
C ILE A 131 11.98 5.22 -9.19
N SER A 132 11.06 6.16 -8.87
CA SER A 132 11.06 7.51 -9.44
C SER A 132 10.48 8.51 -8.46
N ALA A 133 11.06 9.70 -8.43
CA ALA A 133 10.53 10.84 -7.69
C ALA A 133 10.55 12.09 -8.59
N TYR A 134 9.39 12.67 -8.77
CA TYR A 134 9.18 13.89 -9.53
C TYR A 134 8.48 14.91 -8.66
N GLN A 135 8.96 16.15 -8.72
CA GLN A 135 8.40 17.29 -8.01
C GLN A 135 8.21 18.44 -8.97
N GLU A 136 7.11 19.14 -8.85
CA GLU A 136 6.85 20.40 -9.54
C GLU A 136 6.33 21.39 -8.52
N ILE A 137 7.01 22.51 -8.38
CA ILE A 137 6.69 23.60 -7.45
C ILE A 137 6.81 24.90 -8.24
N ASN A 138 5.74 25.70 -8.30
CA ASN A 138 5.70 26.97 -9.03
C ASN A 138 6.09 26.84 -10.51
N GLY A 139 5.77 25.71 -11.17
CA GLY A 139 6.15 25.46 -12.55
C GLY A 139 7.61 25.01 -12.73
N GLU A 140 8.42 24.99 -11.68
CA GLU A 140 9.75 24.40 -11.71
C GLU A 140 9.70 22.91 -11.44
N SER A 141 10.12 22.11 -12.40
CA SER A 141 10.16 20.65 -12.26
C SER A 141 11.54 20.16 -11.84
N ARG A 142 11.58 19.25 -10.88
CA ARG A 142 12.81 18.61 -10.38
C ARG A 142 12.62 17.11 -10.27
N ARG A 143 13.62 16.35 -10.69
CA ARG A 143 13.74 14.93 -10.40
C ARG A 143 14.80 14.75 -9.33
N ASN A 144 14.39 14.52 -8.10
CA ASN A 144 15.31 14.37 -6.96
C ASN A 144 14.94 13.15 -6.12
N ILE A 145 15.58 12.01 -6.41
CA ILE A 145 15.41 10.78 -5.65
C ILE A 145 16.17 10.83 -4.31
N GLU A 146 17.22 11.67 -4.19
CA GLU A 146 18.10 11.67 -3.03
C GLU A 146 17.45 12.17 -1.73
N SER A 147 16.42 13.01 -1.84
CA SER A 147 15.67 13.52 -0.69
C SER A 147 14.67 12.51 -0.13
N TRP A 148 14.35 11.47 -0.90
CA TRP A 148 13.35 10.46 -0.54
C TRP A 148 13.98 9.18 -0.03
N ASN A 149 13.29 8.51 0.89
CA ASN A 149 13.70 7.20 1.37
C ASN A 149 13.46 6.17 0.27
N LYS A 150 14.46 5.32 0.05
CA LYS A 150 14.41 4.28 -0.99
C LYS A 150 13.43 3.16 -0.65
N MET A 151 13.16 2.94 0.64
CA MET A 151 12.24 1.91 1.12
C MET A 151 11.30 2.52 2.16
N VAL A 152 10.00 2.22 2.03
CA VAL A 152 8.94 2.65 2.95
C VAL A 152 8.14 1.41 3.34
N VAL A 153 7.86 1.30 4.63
CA VAL A 153 7.00 0.24 5.19
C VAL A 153 5.62 0.81 5.43
N ASN A 154 4.58 0.09 4.98
CA ASN A 154 3.19 0.51 5.13
C ASN A 154 2.35 -0.57 5.80
N THR A 155 1.26 -0.17 6.43
CA THR A 155 0.14 -1.01 6.82
C THR A 155 -0.88 -1.05 5.68
N VAL A 156 -1.48 -2.20 5.45
CA VAL A 156 -2.55 -2.40 4.47
C VAL A 156 -3.78 -2.90 5.21
N ILE A 157 -4.90 -2.20 5.08
CA ILE A 157 -6.21 -2.62 5.59
C ILE A 157 -7.20 -2.50 4.44
N GLY A 158 -8.03 -3.52 4.24
CA GLY A 158 -8.95 -3.49 3.11
C GLY A 158 -10.10 -4.47 3.20
N ALA A 159 -10.90 -4.40 2.15
CA ALA A 159 -11.97 -5.34 1.90
C ALA A 159 -12.02 -5.67 0.42
N ARG A 160 -12.30 -6.93 0.08
CA ARG A 160 -12.57 -7.40 -1.27
C ARG A 160 -13.96 -7.93 -1.39
N PHE A 161 -14.54 -7.68 -2.54
CA PHE A 161 -15.88 -8.06 -2.91
C PHE A 161 -15.82 -8.99 -4.11
N ASN A 162 -16.30 -10.23 -3.97
CA ASN A 162 -16.46 -11.16 -5.08
C ASN A 162 -17.61 -10.70 -5.96
N VAL A 163 -17.32 -10.26 -7.20
CA VAL A 163 -18.33 -9.77 -8.14
C VAL A 163 -18.80 -10.92 -9.06
N VAL A 164 -17.84 -11.62 -9.64
CA VAL A 164 -18.07 -12.83 -10.46
C VAL A 164 -16.96 -13.84 -10.18
N LYS A 165 -17.12 -15.07 -10.68
CA LYS A 165 -16.25 -16.23 -10.42
C LYS A 165 -14.81 -15.83 -10.66
N ASN A 166 -14.06 -15.20 -10.77
CA ASN A 166 -12.62 -14.95 -10.92
C ASN A 166 -12.27 -13.47 -10.81
N ILE A 167 -13.28 -12.62 -10.51
CA ILE A 167 -13.05 -11.17 -10.42
C ILE A 167 -13.52 -10.68 -9.07
N GLU A 168 -12.59 -10.06 -8.35
CA GLU A 168 -12.84 -9.38 -7.08
C GLU A 168 -12.54 -7.88 -7.25
N ILE A 169 -13.33 -7.04 -6.60
CA ILE A 169 -13.04 -5.62 -6.46
C ILE A 169 -12.55 -5.38 -5.04
N GLY A 170 -11.38 -4.77 -4.90
CA GLY A 170 -10.77 -4.47 -3.61
C GLY A 170 -10.73 -2.97 -3.34
N LEU A 171 -11.13 -2.60 -2.13
CA LEU A 171 -10.92 -1.28 -1.57
C LEU A 171 -9.93 -1.38 -0.42
N ARG A 172 -8.83 -0.62 -0.47
CA ARG A 172 -7.77 -0.66 0.52
C ARG A 172 -7.38 0.73 0.99
N PHE A 173 -7.08 0.82 2.26
CA PHE A 173 -6.35 1.92 2.86
C PHE A 173 -4.91 1.46 3.13
N ILE A 174 -3.93 2.22 2.63
CA ILE A 174 -2.51 1.93 2.78
C ILE A 174 -1.89 3.14 3.48
N ASP A 175 -1.35 2.92 4.67
CA ASP A 175 -0.81 3.96 5.55
C ASP A 175 0.69 3.73 5.79
N ALA A 176 1.51 4.73 5.49
CA ALA A 176 2.94 4.63 5.69
C ALA A 176 3.28 4.63 7.19
N MET A 177 3.93 3.55 7.65
CA MET A 177 4.47 3.43 9.01
C MET A 177 5.84 4.09 9.14
N SER A 178 6.65 4.04 8.08
CA SER A 178 7.96 4.71 8.05
C SER A 178 7.91 5.96 7.18
N SER A 179 8.76 6.94 7.51
CA SER A 179 8.82 8.20 6.78
C SER A 179 9.23 7.99 5.31
N ILE A 180 8.62 8.74 4.40
CA ILE A 180 8.94 8.75 2.98
C ILE A 180 10.09 9.68 2.62
N CYS A 181 10.50 10.60 3.50
CA CYS A 181 11.61 11.51 3.26
C CYS A 181 12.62 11.50 4.40
N LYS A 182 13.86 11.89 4.07
CA LYS A 182 14.92 12.07 5.06
C LYS A 182 14.69 13.40 5.79
N THR A 183 14.50 13.35 7.10
CA THR A 183 14.25 14.53 7.95
C THR A 183 15.35 15.61 7.90
N THR A 184 16.55 15.27 7.43
CA THR A 184 17.67 16.19 7.28
C THR A 184 17.67 16.98 5.98
N LYS A 185 16.78 16.63 5.03
CA LYS A 185 16.69 17.28 3.73
C LYS A 185 15.23 17.65 3.49
N ASP A 186 14.94 18.93 3.61
CA ASP A 186 13.64 19.47 3.19
C ASP A 186 13.47 19.25 1.68
N PRO A 187 12.53 18.38 1.26
CA PRO A 187 12.33 18.10 -0.16
C PRO A 187 11.77 19.29 -0.94
N PHE A 188 11.19 20.26 -0.24
CA PHE A 188 10.59 21.46 -0.83
C PHE A 188 11.54 22.63 -0.84
N ASN A 189 12.58 22.63 0.01
CA ASN A 189 13.56 23.71 0.18
C ASN A 189 12.91 25.07 0.50
N ASP A 190 11.74 25.06 1.15
CA ASP A 190 10.95 26.25 1.48
C ASP A 190 10.86 26.51 3.00
N GLY A 191 11.42 25.63 3.82
CA GLY A 191 11.41 25.74 5.29
C GLY A 191 10.04 25.52 5.95
N ASN A 192 9.00 25.22 5.17
CA ASN A 192 7.61 25.12 5.61
C ASN A 192 7.13 23.70 5.89
N VAL A 193 8.02 22.71 5.86
CA VAL A 193 7.66 21.30 6.10
C VAL A 193 7.27 21.10 7.56
N LYS A 194 6.05 20.69 7.78
CA LYS A 194 5.54 20.30 9.10
C LYS A 194 5.63 18.77 9.23
N TYR A 195 6.79 18.28 9.68
CA TYR A 195 6.91 16.86 9.98
C TYR A 195 5.88 16.42 11.03
N VAL A 196 5.18 15.33 10.75
CA VAL A 196 4.26 14.70 11.68
C VAL A 196 4.91 13.48 12.33
N ARG A 197 4.42 13.09 13.51
CA ARG A 197 4.86 11.89 14.20
C ARG A 197 3.79 10.81 14.07
N ARG A 198 4.17 9.62 13.61
CA ARG A 198 3.33 8.42 13.64
C ARG A 198 3.59 7.59 14.89
N VAL A 199 2.65 6.70 15.22
CA VAL A 199 2.69 5.88 16.45
C VAL A 199 3.95 5.02 16.56
N PHE A 200 4.47 4.54 15.42
CA PHE A 200 5.61 3.63 15.35
C PHE A 200 6.84 4.25 14.67
N GLY A 201 6.94 5.55 14.55
CA GLY A 201 8.02 6.17 13.80
C GLY A 201 8.54 7.47 14.38
N ASP A 202 9.64 7.91 13.80
CA ASP A 202 10.19 9.24 14.00
C ASP A 202 9.31 10.31 13.33
N TYR A 203 9.67 11.57 13.56
CA TYR A 203 9.09 12.68 12.82
C TYR A 203 9.43 12.56 11.34
N GLY A 204 8.47 12.78 10.45
CA GLY A 204 8.67 12.69 9.01
C GLY A 204 7.43 13.05 8.22
N MET A 205 7.49 12.75 6.94
CA MET A 205 6.37 12.81 6.01
C MET A 205 5.91 11.39 5.68
N PHE A 206 4.61 11.18 5.49
CA PHE A 206 4.02 9.86 5.34
C PHE A 206 2.98 9.86 4.23
N ASN A 207 2.97 8.82 3.40
CA ASN A 207 1.92 8.62 2.40
C ASN A 207 0.71 7.92 3.02
N ASP A 208 -0.48 8.47 2.74
CA ASP A 208 -1.76 7.84 2.97
C ASP A 208 -2.44 7.62 1.62
N VAL A 209 -2.94 6.41 1.38
CA VAL A 209 -3.46 6.00 0.06
C VAL A 209 -4.79 5.29 0.22
N LEU A 210 -5.78 5.70 -0.58
CA LEU A 210 -7.01 4.96 -0.84
C LEU A 210 -6.89 4.30 -2.21
N GLN A 211 -6.94 2.98 -2.28
CA GLN A 211 -6.80 2.19 -3.50
C GLN A 211 -8.11 1.49 -3.84
N LEU A 212 -8.51 1.57 -5.10
CA LEU A 212 -9.56 0.75 -5.70
C LEU A 212 -8.94 -0.08 -6.81
N ALA A 213 -9.06 -1.40 -6.73
CA ALA A 213 -8.43 -2.30 -7.68
C ALA A 213 -9.32 -3.51 -8.02
N ILE A 214 -9.13 -4.02 -9.23
CA ILE A 214 -9.70 -5.26 -9.71
C ILE A 214 -8.63 -6.34 -9.58
N PHE A 215 -8.99 -7.47 -8.99
CA PHE A 215 -8.19 -8.66 -8.85
C PHE A 215 -8.78 -9.75 -9.75
N TRP A 216 -8.02 -10.15 -10.75
CA TRP A 216 -8.42 -11.21 -11.66
C TRP A 216 -7.66 -12.49 -11.34
N LYS A 217 -8.35 -13.49 -10.81
CA LYS A 217 -7.80 -14.84 -10.51
C LYS A 217 -7.69 -15.67 -11.79
N ILE A 218 -6.58 -16.35 -11.92
CA ILE A 218 -6.27 -17.25 -13.04
C ILE A 218 -6.34 -18.69 -12.57
#